data_391123a29bacf620c79bb4ac868c78a7
#
_entry.id   391123a29bacf620c79bb4ac868c78a7
#
_cell.length_a   1.000
_cell.length_b   1.000
_cell.length_c   1.000
_cell.angle_alpha   90.00
_cell.angle_beta   90.00
_cell.angle_gamma   90.00
#
_symmetry.space_group_name_H-M   'P 1'
#
loop_
_entity.id
_entity.type
_entity.pdbx_description
1 polymer ?
#
loop_
_entity_poly.entity_id
_entity_poly.type
_entity_poly.pdbx_seq_one_letter_code
_entity_poly.pdbx_strand_id
1 'polypeptide(L)'
;MNREELANLPGRPEEQGWLRERMEVLTVREGIALDAALQRGAPADARDAVNLLANLDEYEVVGGIQSYEDLGLYDLEENDAKLLALRDYIDLDKLGRRYEEQHPGLFVGGCYVIFPERELLQQYDGVTLPGPEYSWSLRLKLGSPAVPEGVWLALPDYNDIMDVRPGEIRLALDTLQVRTIQDCTLLEARCSLPGITGLETAYDGRLEDLIYDGQNLGFILQEQNQGQKGFLQTYLWALEHEGCTTLPAALDLSQSLHHYKIVTADQLRDFALEELRAVVGEAEPAAGCFDLERYGRDLLKQKGYTQTADGCAYIARQQTQIHVPAGMTMG
;
A
#
# COMPACT_ATOMS: atom_id res chain seq x y z
N MET A 1 15.77 6.03 -23.66
CA MET A 1 16.08 6.69 -22.36
C MET A 1 16.37 5.59 -21.36
N ASN A 2 17.41 5.73 -20.54
CA ASN A 2 17.68 4.82 -19.44
C ASN A 2 17.19 5.43 -18.11
N ARG A 3 17.22 4.64 -17.01
CA ARG A 3 16.75 5.09 -15.68
C ARG A 3 17.58 6.27 -15.12
N GLU A 4 18.88 6.35 -15.39
CA GLU A 4 19.73 7.45 -14.93
C GLU A 4 19.40 8.78 -15.63
N GLU A 5 19.02 8.71 -16.91
CA GLU A 5 18.58 9.88 -17.67
C GLU A 5 17.26 10.45 -17.15
N LEU A 6 16.39 9.60 -16.57
CA LEU A 6 15.09 9.99 -16.03
C LEU A 6 15.24 11.01 -14.89
N ALA A 7 16.18 10.80 -13.96
CA ALA A 7 16.44 11.70 -12.83
C ALA A 7 17.00 13.07 -13.24
N ASN A 8 17.47 13.18 -14.48
CA ASN A 8 18.11 14.39 -15.00
C ASN A 8 17.22 15.15 -16.01
N LEU A 9 15.95 14.73 -16.14
CA LEU A 9 15.00 15.45 -16.98
C LEU A 9 14.79 16.89 -16.52
N PRO A 10 14.53 17.83 -17.46
CA PRO A 10 14.23 19.21 -17.08
C PRO A 10 12.95 19.26 -16.22
N GLY A 11 13.05 19.96 -15.09
CA GLY A 11 11.95 20.10 -14.13
C GLY A 11 12.35 20.91 -12.92
N ARG A 12 11.43 21.05 -11.96
CA ARG A 12 11.66 21.75 -10.70
C ARG A 12 12.55 20.92 -9.75
N PRO A 13 13.30 21.55 -8.82
CA PRO A 13 14.14 20.83 -7.87
C PRO A 13 13.38 19.80 -7.05
N GLU A 14 12.12 20.09 -6.67
CA GLU A 14 11.26 19.19 -5.90
C GLU A 14 10.89 17.94 -6.71
N GLU A 15 10.58 18.11 -8.01
CA GLU A 15 10.31 16.99 -8.92
C GLU A 15 11.53 16.08 -9.07
N GLN A 16 12.69 16.67 -9.26
CA GLN A 16 13.95 15.93 -9.37
C GLN A 16 14.31 15.22 -8.04
N GLY A 17 14.02 15.84 -6.90
CA GLY A 17 14.16 15.22 -5.59
C GLY A 17 13.28 13.99 -5.45
N TRP A 18 11.99 14.14 -5.72
CA TRP A 18 11.00 13.07 -5.67
C TRP A 18 11.36 11.91 -6.62
N LEU A 19 11.77 12.21 -7.86
CA LEU A 19 12.19 11.20 -8.84
C LEU A 19 13.36 10.36 -8.32
N ARG A 20 14.38 10.99 -7.72
CA ARG A 20 15.53 10.26 -7.17
C ARG A 20 15.12 9.35 -6.01
N GLU A 21 14.37 9.89 -5.06
CA GLU A 21 13.87 9.13 -3.90
C GLU A 21 13.01 7.93 -4.35
N ARG A 22 12.12 8.14 -5.32
CA ARG A 22 11.24 7.08 -5.83
C ARG A 22 12.03 5.99 -6.57
N MET A 23 13.02 6.38 -7.37
CA MET A 23 13.87 5.43 -8.11
C MET A 23 14.80 4.61 -7.21
N GLU A 24 15.24 5.17 -6.07
CA GLU A 24 16.08 4.43 -5.11
C GLU A 24 15.36 3.24 -4.48
N VAL A 25 14.02 3.26 -4.44
CA VAL A 25 13.20 2.24 -3.77
C VAL A 25 12.36 1.42 -4.75
N LEU A 26 12.63 1.51 -6.06
CA LEU A 26 11.95 0.68 -7.05
C LEU A 26 12.19 -0.80 -6.76
N THR A 27 11.12 -1.58 -6.73
CA THR A 27 11.21 -3.03 -6.66
C THR A 27 11.71 -3.62 -7.99
N VAL A 28 12.07 -4.89 -8.01
CA VAL A 28 12.43 -5.59 -9.25
C VAL A 28 11.30 -5.49 -10.27
N ARG A 29 10.06 -5.74 -9.82
CA ARG A 29 8.86 -5.66 -10.65
C ARG A 29 8.62 -4.26 -11.20
N GLU A 30 8.65 -3.24 -10.35
CA GLU A 30 8.49 -1.83 -10.76
C GLU A 30 9.60 -1.41 -11.73
N GLY A 31 10.81 -1.90 -11.52
CA GLY A 31 11.92 -1.65 -12.43
C GLY A 31 11.70 -2.26 -13.82
N ILE A 32 11.16 -3.47 -13.91
CA ILE A 32 10.80 -4.12 -15.16
C ILE A 32 9.66 -3.36 -15.86
N ALA A 33 8.64 -2.94 -15.12
CA ALA A 33 7.54 -2.12 -15.65
C ALA A 33 8.05 -0.78 -16.20
N LEU A 34 8.95 -0.11 -15.47
CA LEU A 34 9.57 1.14 -15.92
C LEU A 34 10.37 0.95 -17.21
N ASP A 35 11.18 -0.11 -17.30
CA ASP A 35 11.97 -0.39 -18.52
C ASP A 35 11.06 -0.63 -19.73
N ALA A 36 9.95 -1.34 -19.56
CA ALA A 36 8.95 -1.51 -20.61
C ALA A 36 8.29 -0.19 -21.02
N ALA A 37 7.91 0.63 -20.05
CA ALA A 37 7.31 1.93 -20.26
C ALA A 37 8.26 2.88 -21.03
N LEU A 38 9.54 2.93 -20.65
CA LEU A 38 10.56 3.74 -21.32
C LEU A 38 10.87 3.28 -22.75
N GLN A 39 10.73 1.97 -23.04
CA GLN A 39 10.84 1.44 -24.41
C GLN A 39 9.64 1.83 -25.27
N ARG A 40 8.44 1.90 -24.69
CA ARG A 40 7.22 2.34 -25.38
C ARG A 40 7.24 3.83 -25.71
N GLY A 41 7.72 4.65 -24.75
CA GLY A 41 7.79 6.11 -24.94
C GLY A 41 8.54 6.77 -23.78
N ALA A 42 9.48 7.65 -24.10
CA ALA A 42 10.21 8.39 -23.10
C ALA A 42 9.40 9.60 -22.62
N PRO A 43 9.34 9.90 -21.29
CA PRO A 43 8.75 11.13 -20.79
C PRO A 43 9.51 12.36 -21.31
N ALA A 44 8.79 13.44 -21.56
CA ALA A 44 9.36 14.66 -22.13
C ALA A 44 10.07 15.53 -21.08
N ASP A 45 9.58 15.51 -19.85
CA ASP A 45 10.08 16.31 -18.73
C ASP A 45 9.89 15.58 -17.38
N ALA A 46 10.31 16.22 -16.30
CA ALA A 46 10.20 15.64 -14.95
C ALA A 46 8.75 15.43 -14.51
N ARG A 47 7.81 16.26 -14.96
CA ARG A 47 6.37 16.09 -14.66
C ARG A 47 5.81 14.80 -15.27
N ASP A 48 6.14 14.55 -16.54
CA ASP A 48 5.74 13.31 -17.20
C ASP A 48 6.38 12.10 -16.52
N ALA A 49 7.65 12.23 -16.10
CA ALA A 49 8.36 11.17 -15.36
C ALA A 49 7.74 10.89 -13.99
N VAL A 50 7.30 11.92 -13.25
CA VAL A 50 6.57 11.75 -11.98
C VAL A 50 5.27 10.99 -12.22
N ASN A 51 4.49 11.37 -13.24
CA ASN A 51 3.26 10.68 -13.57
C ASN A 51 3.50 9.23 -14.01
N LEU A 52 4.57 8.95 -14.75
CA LEU A 52 4.94 7.58 -15.12
C LEU A 52 5.26 6.74 -13.88
N LEU A 53 6.13 7.23 -12.99
CA LEU A 53 6.52 6.51 -11.79
C LEU A 53 5.38 6.33 -10.77
N ALA A 54 4.41 7.26 -10.75
CA ALA A 54 3.24 7.18 -9.90
C ALA A 54 2.16 6.20 -10.40
N ASN A 55 2.29 5.70 -11.64
CA ASN A 55 1.35 4.76 -12.25
C ASN A 55 2.04 3.45 -12.70
N LEU A 56 3.16 3.06 -12.08
CA LEU A 56 3.84 1.81 -12.44
C LEU A 56 3.02 0.56 -12.08
N ASP A 57 2.11 0.67 -11.12
CA ASP A 57 1.15 -0.35 -10.71
C ASP A 57 0.08 -0.67 -11.77
N GLU A 58 -0.14 0.25 -12.71
CA GLU A 58 -1.04 0.03 -13.85
C GLU A 58 -0.43 -0.91 -14.92
N TYR A 59 0.88 -1.19 -14.83
CA TYR A 59 1.56 -2.14 -15.71
C TYR A 59 1.52 -3.53 -15.10
N GLU A 60 0.89 -4.47 -15.79
CA GLU A 60 0.88 -5.86 -15.33
C GLU A 60 2.17 -6.56 -15.76
N VAL A 61 2.96 -7.02 -14.78
CA VAL A 61 4.22 -7.74 -15.01
C VAL A 61 3.98 -9.22 -14.77
N VAL A 62 4.03 -10.02 -15.83
CA VAL A 62 3.87 -11.48 -15.78
C VAL A 62 5.25 -12.13 -15.84
N GLY A 63 5.69 -12.70 -14.72
CA GLY A 63 7.00 -13.33 -14.58
C GLY A 63 7.09 -14.67 -15.29
N GLY A 64 8.34 -15.06 -15.67
CA GLY A 64 8.63 -16.35 -16.29
C GLY A 64 8.21 -16.46 -17.77
N ILE A 65 7.96 -15.34 -18.44
CA ILE A 65 7.54 -15.27 -19.85
C ILE A 65 8.67 -14.67 -20.69
N GLN A 66 9.33 -15.49 -21.49
CA GLN A 66 10.48 -15.08 -22.30
C GLN A 66 10.24 -15.21 -23.82
N SER A 67 9.17 -15.88 -24.20
CA SER A 67 8.83 -16.18 -25.60
C SER A 67 7.33 -16.14 -25.84
N TYR A 68 6.91 -16.12 -27.10
CA TYR A 68 5.50 -16.28 -27.46
C TYR A 68 4.95 -17.66 -27.10
N GLU A 69 5.80 -18.69 -27.04
CA GLU A 69 5.41 -20.03 -26.58
C GLU A 69 5.02 -19.99 -25.09
N ASP A 70 5.85 -19.33 -24.24
CA ASP A 70 5.54 -19.13 -22.82
C ASP A 70 4.26 -18.29 -22.65
N LEU A 71 4.09 -17.24 -23.47
CA LEU A 71 2.91 -16.39 -23.44
C LEU A 71 1.65 -17.13 -23.87
N GLY A 72 1.76 -18.03 -24.85
CA GLY A 72 0.66 -18.91 -25.25
C GLY A 72 0.31 -19.95 -24.19
N LEU A 73 1.29 -20.46 -23.47
CA LEU A 73 1.05 -21.33 -22.33
C LEU A 73 0.35 -20.58 -21.20
N TYR A 74 0.75 -19.34 -20.95
CA TYR A 74 0.11 -18.43 -19.99
C TYR A 74 -1.37 -18.20 -20.34
N ASP A 75 -1.69 -17.84 -21.59
CA ASP A 75 -3.07 -17.65 -22.05
C ASP A 75 -3.91 -18.92 -21.81
N LEU A 76 -3.31 -20.09 -22.08
CA LEU A 76 -3.99 -21.36 -21.90
C LEU A 76 -4.28 -21.67 -20.43
N GLU A 77 -3.33 -21.37 -19.54
CA GLU A 77 -3.48 -21.58 -18.09
C GLU A 77 -4.57 -20.67 -17.49
N GLU A 78 -4.58 -19.41 -17.90
CA GLU A 78 -5.52 -18.43 -17.36
C GLU A 78 -6.94 -18.56 -17.94
N ASN A 79 -7.04 -18.77 -19.26
CA ASN A 79 -8.33 -18.69 -19.94
C ASN A 79 -8.94 -20.02 -20.30
N ASP A 80 -8.12 -21.06 -20.54
CA ASP A 80 -8.57 -22.35 -21.06
C ASP A 80 -7.89 -23.55 -20.39
N ALA A 81 -7.77 -23.52 -19.04
CA ALA A 81 -7.06 -24.56 -18.26
C ALA A 81 -7.47 -26.01 -18.61
N LYS A 82 -8.69 -26.21 -19.13
CA LYS A 82 -9.17 -27.53 -19.58
C LYS A 82 -8.40 -28.05 -20.79
N LEU A 83 -7.81 -27.18 -21.60
CA LEU A 83 -7.03 -27.52 -22.77
C LEU A 83 -5.56 -27.82 -22.45
N LEU A 84 -5.10 -27.56 -21.21
CA LEU A 84 -3.71 -27.86 -20.79
C LEU A 84 -3.31 -29.34 -21.02
N ALA A 85 -4.26 -30.26 -20.86
CA ALA A 85 -4.04 -31.68 -21.15
C ALA A 85 -3.79 -31.96 -22.64
N LEU A 86 -4.12 -31.03 -23.51
CA LEU A 86 -3.95 -31.11 -24.98
C LEU A 86 -2.88 -30.17 -25.51
N ARG A 87 -2.07 -29.53 -24.62
CA ARG A 87 -1.06 -28.53 -24.99
C ARG A 87 -0.12 -28.97 -26.09
N ASP A 88 0.25 -30.26 -26.15
CA ASP A 88 1.15 -30.80 -27.14
C ASP A 88 0.57 -30.78 -28.59
N TYR A 89 -0.74 -30.52 -28.73
CA TYR A 89 -1.45 -30.37 -29.98
C TYR A 89 -1.79 -28.92 -30.33
N ILE A 90 -1.39 -27.97 -29.47
CA ILE A 90 -1.68 -26.54 -29.60
C ILE A 90 -0.42 -25.83 -30.07
N ASP A 91 -0.54 -24.97 -31.07
CA ASP A 91 0.51 -24.05 -31.50
C ASP A 91 0.59 -22.89 -30.51
N LEU A 92 1.41 -23.07 -29.47
CA LEU A 92 1.56 -22.09 -28.36
C LEU A 92 2.16 -20.77 -28.85
N ASP A 93 3.09 -20.76 -29.82
CA ASP A 93 3.65 -19.52 -30.39
C ASP A 93 2.54 -18.67 -31.04
N LYS A 94 1.67 -19.34 -31.84
CA LYS A 94 0.53 -18.66 -32.47
C LYS A 94 -0.49 -18.17 -31.45
N LEU A 95 -0.70 -18.94 -30.38
CA LEU A 95 -1.60 -18.54 -29.28
C LEU A 95 -1.05 -17.32 -28.56
N GLY A 96 0.26 -17.29 -28.23
CA GLY A 96 0.91 -16.15 -27.58
C GLY A 96 0.88 -14.87 -28.42
N ARG A 97 1.06 -14.99 -29.77
CA ARG A 97 0.91 -13.82 -30.66
C ARG A 97 -0.51 -13.27 -30.67
N ARG A 98 -1.51 -14.15 -30.63
CA ARG A 98 -2.90 -13.74 -30.51
C ARG A 98 -3.18 -13.05 -29.17
N TYR A 99 -2.57 -13.55 -28.09
CA TYR A 99 -2.66 -12.92 -26.78
C TYR A 99 -2.06 -11.50 -26.79
N GLU A 100 -0.87 -11.31 -27.38
CA GLU A 100 -0.25 -9.99 -27.54
C GLU A 100 -1.13 -9.01 -28.34
N GLU A 101 -1.83 -9.49 -29.39
CA GLU A 101 -2.77 -8.65 -30.16
C GLU A 101 -3.93 -8.13 -29.28
N GLN A 102 -4.35 -8.90 -28.28
CA GLN A 102 -5.43 -8.55 -27.35
C GLN A 102 -4.91 -7.78 -26.12
N HIS A 103 -3.71 -8.11 -25.68
CA HIS A 103 -3.04 -7.54 -24.51
C HIS A 103 -1.65 -7.00 -24.90
N PRO A 104 -1.59 -5.83 -25.56
CA PRO A 104 -0.34 -5.28 -26.03
C PRO A 104 0.69 -5.10 -24.91
N GLY A 105 1.91 -5.57 -25.12
CA GLY A 105 2.96 -5.54 -24.12
C GLY A 105 4.35 -5.68 -24.72
N LEU A 106 5.35 -5.90 -23.85
CA LEU A 106 6.75 -6.12 -24.23
C LEU A 106 7.39 -7.22 -23.37
N PHE A 107 8.29 -7.98 -23.99
CA PHE A 107 9.18 -8.89 -23.25
C PHE A 107 10.35 -8.10 -22.67
N VAL A 108 10.46 -8.05 -21.34
CA VAL A 108 11.51 -7.32 -20.62
C VAL A 108 11.93 -8.14 -19.40
N GLY A 109 13.25 -8.37 -19.23
CA GLY A 109 13.80 -8.97 -18.03
C GLY A 109 13.26 -10.35 -17.65
N GLY A 110 12.88 -11.18 -18.67
CA GLY A 110 12.28 -12.50 -18.41
C GLY A 110 10.81 -12.46 -18.03
N CYS A 111 10.16 -11.34 -18.25
CA CYS A 111 8.73 -11.11 -18.00
C CYS A 111 8.07 -10.61 -19.30
N TYR A 112 6.75 -10.77 -19.38
CA TYR A 112 5.91 -10.05 -20.32
C TYR A 112 5.20 -8.93 -19.58
N VAL A 113 5.38 -7.68 -20.01
CA VAL A 113 4.79 -6.50 -19.39
C VAL A 113 3.61 -6.04 -20.24
N ILE A 114 2.40 -6.21 -19.72
CA ILE A 114 1.17 -5.77 -20.37
C ILE A 114 0.99 -4.28 -20.10
N PHE A 115 0.73 -3.51 -21.14
CA PHE A 115 0.48 -2.08 -21.02
C PHE A 115 -0.94 -1.79 -20.55
N PRO A 116 -1.13 -0.72 -19.78
CA PRO A 116 -2.47 -0.29 -19.38
C PRO A 116 -3.33 -0.01 -20.62
N GLU A 117 -4.59 -0.51 -20.58
CA GLU A 117 -5.58 -0.30 -21.64
C GLU A 117 -6.05 1.16 -21.72
N ARG A 118 -5.95 1.88 -20.60
CA ARG A 118 -6.39 3.28 -20.47
C ARG A 118 -5.18 4.20 -20.46
N GLU A 119 -5.41 5.46 -20.80
CA GLU A 119 -4.41 6.50 -20.54
C GLU A 119 -4.13 6.55 -19.03
N LEU A 120 -2.86 6.66 -18.67
CA LEU A 120 -2.41 6.77 -17.29
C LEU A 120 -3.07 8.01 -16.63
N LEU A 121 -3.49 7.84 -15.39
CA LEU A 121 -4.04 8.94 -14.63
C LEU A 121 -2.98 10.01 -14.42
N GLN A 122 -3.34 11.27 -14.65
CA GLN A 122 -2.49 12.39 -14.30
C GLN A 122 -2.56 12.61 -12.79
N GLN A 123 -1.76 11.84 -12.02
CA GLN A 123 -1.70 11.94 -10.56
C GLN A 123 -1.00 13.22 -10.10
N TYR A 124 -0.15 13.78 -10.96
CA TYR A 124 0.62 14.99 -10.70
C TYR A 124 0.28 16.06 -11.73
N ASP A 125 -0.33 17.14 -11.27
CA ASP A 125 -0.75 18.28 -12.10
C ASP A 125 0.32 19.38 -12.26
N GLY A 126 1.49 19.20 -11.64
CA GLY A 126 2.56 20.19 -11.60
C GLY A 126 2.55 21.07 -10.34
N VAL A 127 1.66 20.82 -9.37
CA VAL A 127 1.56 21.61 -8.13
C VAL A 127 1.90 20.79 -6.91
N THR A 128 1.15 19.74 -6.63
CA THR A 128 1.34 18.90 -5.44
C THR A 128 1.86 17.52 -5.86
N LEU A 129 3.09 17.21 -5.47
CA LEU A 129 3.69 15.88 -5.71
C LEU A 129 2.84 14.77 -5.09
N PRO A 130 2.84 13.56 -5.68
CA PRO A 130 2.15 12.42 -5.11
C PRO A 130 2.55 12.20 -3.65
N GLY A 131 1.55 11.99 -2.81
CA GLY A 131 1.72 11.75 -1.39
C GLY A 131 2.15 10.30 -1.06
N PRO A 132 2.11 9.92 0.23
CA PRO A 132 2.40 8.56 0.64
C PRO A 132 1.50 7.54 -0.08
N GLU A 133 2.13 6.49 -0.59
CA GLU A 133 1.43 5.36 -1.20
C GLU A 133 1.05 4.34 -0.11
N TYR A 134 -0.20 3.88 -0.13
CA TYR A 134 -0.69 2.79 0.71
C TYR A 134 -1.05 1.53 -0.12
N SER A 135 -0.59 1.48 -1.36
CA SER A 135 -0.67 0.30 -2.22
C SER A 135 0.26 -0.83 -1.76
N TRP A 136 1.27 -0.50 -0.97
CA TRP A 136 2.18 -1.43 -0.33
C TRP A 136 2.17 -1.24 1.20
N SER A 137 2.52 -2.28 1.93
CA SER A 137 2.63 -2.27 3.39
C SER A 137 4.07 -2.11 3.86
N LEU A 138 4.95 -2.98 3.37
CA LEU A 138 6.39 -2.93 3.59
C LEU A 138 7.14 -2.92 2.27
N ARG A 139 8.25 -2.19 2.24
CA ARG A 139 9.31 -2.34 1.24
C ARG A 139 10.54 -2.85 1.96
N LEU A 140 11.08 -3.98 1.48
CA LEU A 140 12.23 -4.65 2.07
C LEU A 140 13.36 -4.66 1.05
N LYS A 141 14.55 -4.19 1.46
CA LYS A 141 15.77 -4.32 0.67
C LYS A 141 16.50 -5.56 1.13
N LEU A 142 16.56 -6.56 0.27
CA LEU A 142 17.21 -7.83 0.55
C LEU A 142 18.50 -7.93 -0.26
N GLY A 143 19.56 -8.41 0.39
CA GLY A 143 20.83 -8.71 -0.24
C GLY A 143 21.16 -10.19 -0.21
N SER A 144 22.13 -10.60 -1.04
CA SER A 144 22.73 -11.93 -1.05
C SER A 144 24.24 -11.84 -1.25
N PRO A 145 25.00 -12.93 -1.06
CA PRO A 145 26.42 -12.95 -1.40
C PRO A 145 26.71 -12.63 -2.87
N ALA A 146 25.78 -12.93 -3.79
CA ALA A 146 25.91 -12.65 -5.22
C ALA A 146 25.56 -11.19 -5.56
N VAL A 147 24.64 -10.58 -4.80
CA VAL A 147 24.14 -9.21 -4.99
C VAL A 147 24.12 -8.48 -3.63
N PRO A 148 25.29 -8.07 -3.12
CA PRO A 148 25.40 -7.49 -1.78
C PRO A 148 24.75 -6.11 -1.65
N GLU A 149 24.60 -5.36 -2.74
CA GLU A 149 23.87 -4.09 -2.79
C GLU A 149 22.36 -4.26 -2.60
N GLY A 150 21.88 -5.47 -2.86
CA GLY A 150 20.51 -5.87 -2.67
C GLY A 150 19.53 -5.31 -3.68
N VAL A 151 18.30 -5.84 -3.61
CA VAL A 151 17.16 -5.39 -4.40
C VAL A 151 15.96 -5.12 -3.49
N TRP A 152 15.09 -4.24 -3.92
CA TRP A 152 13.83 -3.97 -3.21
C TRP A 152 12.75 -4.93 -3.66
N LEU A 153 11.88 -5.31 -2.73
CA LEU A 153 10.59 -5.93 -2.95
C LEU A 153 9.52 -5.17 -2.16
N ALA A 154 8.28 -5.20 -2.61
CA ALA A 154 7.13 -4.63 -1.92
C ALA A 154 6.14 -5.74 -1.49
N LEU A 155 5.51 -5.53 -0.34
CA LEU A 155 4.44 -6.38 0.16
C LEU A 155 3.12 -5.58 0.15
N PRO A 156 1.98 -6.23 -0.03
CA PRO A 156 1.80 -7.68 -0.14
C PRO A 156 2.16 -8.22 -1.52
N ASP A 157 2.65 -9.46 -1.56
CA ASP A 157 2.83 -10.25 -2.77
C ASP A 157 1.75 -11.33 -2.83
N TYR A 158 0.65 -11.04 -3.49
CA TYR A 158 -0.48 -11.96 -3.61
C TYR A 158 -0.18 -13.17 -4.51
N ASN A 159 0.74 -13.02 -5.46
CA ASN A 159 1.09 -14.11 -6.36
C ASN A 159 1.85 -15.21 -5.61
N ASP A 160 2.72 -14.83 -4.66
CA ASP A 160 3.44 -15.78 -3.83
C ASP A 160 2.48 -16.61 -2.93
N ILE A 161 1.44 -15.96 -2.41
CA ILE A 161 0.40 -16.60 -1.61
C ILE A 161 -0.43 -17.58 -2.43
N MET A 162 -0.70 -17.24 -3.68
CA MET A 162 -1.57 -18.03 -4.57
C MET A 162 -0.81 -19.14 -5.33
N ASP A 163 0.52 -19.14 -5.29
CA ASP A 163 1.42 -20.11 -5.96
C ASP A 163 1.17 -20.24 -7.49
N VAL A 164 0.71 -19.13 -8.10
CA VAL A 164 0.28 -19.15 -9.51
C VAL A 164 1.40 -18.71 -10.46
N ARG A 165 2.16 -17.67 -10.09
CA ARG A 165 3.23 -17.10 -10.93
C ARG A 165 4.28 -16.35 -10.12
N PRO A 166 5.51 -16.15 -10.66
CA PRO A 166 6.51 -15.35 -10.00
C PRO A 166 5.99 -13.95 -9.65
N GLY A 167 5.75 -13.71 -8.36
CA GLY A 167 5.42 -12.40 -7.79
C GLY A 167 6.65 -11.61 -7.39
N GLU A 168 6.47 -10.59 -6.57
CA GLU A 168 7.54 -9.72 -6.06
C GLU A 168 8.66 -10.49 -5.36
N ILE A 169 8.30 -11.44 -4.47
CA ILE A 169 9.26 -12.24 -3.71
C ILE A 169 10.07 -13.11 -4.66
N ARG A 170 9.41 -13.81 -5.57
CA ARG A 170 10.12 -14.71 -6.51
C ARG A 170 11.04 -13.95 -7.45
N LEU A 171 10.60 -12.83 -8.00
CA LEU A 171 11.42 -11.97 -8.85
C LEU A 171 12.66 -11.44 -8.10
N ALA A 172 12.49 -11.07 -6.82
CA ALA A 172 13.61 -10.64 -5.98
C ALA A 172 14.60 -11.78 -5.74
N LEU A 173 14.13 -13.00 -5.38
CA LEU A 173 14.98 -14.17 -5.16
C LEU A 173 15.77 -14.57 -6.41
N ASP A 174 15.13 -14.57 -7.57
CA ASP A 174 15.77 -14.88 -8.84
C ASP A 174 16.87 -13.85 -9.18
N THR A 175 16.59 -12.56 -8.95
CA THR A 175 17.58 -11.48 -9.14
C THR A 175 18.75 -11.60 -8.14
N LEU A 176 18.47 -11.96 -6.90
CA LEU A 176 19.46 -12.20 -5.85
C LEU A 176 20.24 -13.52 -6.03
N GLN A 177 19.84 -14.37 -7.00
CA GLN A 177 20.42 -15.68 -7.29
C GLN A 177 20.36 -16.63 -6.07
N VAL A 178 19.28 -16.57 -5.29
CA VAL A 178 19.03 -17.43 -4.13
C VAL A 178 17.72 -18.19 -4.31
N ARG A 179 17.54 -19.26 -3.51
CA ARG A 179 16.36 -20.11 -3.63
C ARG A 179 15.26 -19.76 -2.64
N THR A 180 15.65 -19.29 -1.47
CA THR A 180 14.74 -19.05 -0.35
C THR A 180 15.03 -17.70 0.33
N ILE A 181 14.05 -17.18 1.03
CA ILE A 181 14.18 -15.96 1.84
C ILE A 181 15.24 -16.13 2.94
N GLN A 182 15.44 -17.34 3.45
CA GLN A 182 16.44 -17.63 4.48
C GLN A 182 17.88 -17.44 4.00
N ASP A 183 18.10 -17.47 2.67
CA ASP A 183 19.41 -17.22 2.07
C ASP A 183 19.67 -15.72 1.88
N CYS A 184 18.71 -14.86 2.23
CA CYS A 184 18.79 -13.41 2.10
C CYS A 184 19.22 -12.73 3.41
N THR A 185 19.80 -11.55 3.26
CA THR A 185 20.08 -10.63 4.37
C THR A 185 19.19 -9.40 4.22
N LEU A 186 18.48 -9.02 5.28
CA LEU A 186 17.75 -7.75 5.30
C LEU A 186 18.74 -6.59 5.43
N LEU A 187 18.73 -5.70 4.44
CA LEU A 187 19.59 -4.51 4.40
C LEU A 187 18.86 -3.25 4.88
N GLU A 188 17.58 -3.12 4.50
CA GLU A 188 16.73 -1.99 4.87
C GLU A 188 15.26 -2.43 4.85
N ALA A 189 14.45 -1.84 5.72
CA ALA A 189 13.00 -2.04 5.74
C ALA A 189 12.26 -0.71 5.90
N ARG A 190 11.21 -0.51 5.11
CA ARG A 190 10.33 0.66 5.18
C ARG A 190 8.89 0.21 5.33
N CYS A 191 8.13 0.92 6.17
CA CYS A 191 6.67 0.72 6.33
C CYS A 191 5.95 1.91 5.72
N SER A 192 4.82 1.66 5.04
CA SER A 192 3.95 2.71 4.52
C SER A 192 3.23 3.48 5.63
N LEU A 193 3.00 2.84 6.78
CA LEU A 193 2.38 3.49 7.93
C LEU A 193 3.37 4.45 8.60
N PRO A 194 2.97 5.71 8.84
CA PRO A 194 3.81 6.67 9.52
C PRO A 194 4.10 6.24 10.97
N GLY A 195 5.33 6.50 11.43
CA GLY A 195 5.74 6.23 12.81
C GLY A 195 6.18 4.79 13.09
N ILE A 196 5.92 3.83 12.22
CA ILE A 196 6.41 2.45 12.36
C ILE A 196 7.90 2.42 11.96
N THR A 197 8.76 2.04 12.89
CA THR A 197 10.21 2.06 12.74
C THR A 197 10.86 0.83 13.38
N GLY A 198 12.18 0.67 13.19
CA GLY A 198 12.95 -0.40 13.84
C GLY A 198 12.57 -1.81 13.40
N LEU A 199 12.09 -1.97 12.18
CA LEU A 199 11.67 -3.26 11.62
C LEU A 199 12.83 -4.27 11.61
N GLU A 200 14.06 -3.81 11.30
CA GLU A 200 15.26 -4.65 11.26
C GLU A 200 15.57 -5.27 12.62
N THR A 201 15.36 -4.53 13.70
CA THR A 201 15.63 -4.96 15.07
C THR A 201 14.47 -5.67 15.72
N ALA A 202 13.23 -5.32 15.39
CA ALA A 202 12.03 -5.87 15.99
C ALA A 202 11.86 -7.37 15.71
N TYR A 203 12.34 -7.84 14.56
CA TYR A 203 12.22 -9.23 14.13
C TYR A 203 13.49 -10.05 14.35
N ASP A 204 14.58 -9.46 14.82
CA ASP A 204 15.84 -10.14 15.20
C ASP A 204 16.31 -11.20 14.16
N GLY A 205 16.33 -10.82 12.88
CA GLY A 205 16.71 -11.68 11.77
C GLY A 205 15.67 -12.70 11.30
N ARG A 206 14.48 -12.73 11.91
CA ARG A 206 13.36 -13.58 11.47
C ARG A 206 12.63 -12.92 10.29
N LEU A 207 13.28 -12.93 9.12
CA LEU A 207 12.80 -12.28 7.91
C LEU A 207 11.44 -12.84 7.44
N GLU A 208 11.20 -14.13 7.63
CA GLU A 208 9.91 -14.76 7.28
C GLU A 208 8.75 -14.21 8.12
N ASP A 209 8.97 -13.98 9.42
CA ASP A 209 7.96 -13.37 10.29
C ASP A 209 7.66 -11.92 9.86
N LEU A 210 8.70 -11.16 9.49
CA LEU A 210 8.54 -9.80 8.98
C LEU A 210 7.74 -9.78 7.68
N ILE A 211 8.02 -10.70 6.75
CA ILE A 211 7.27 -10.85 5.50
C ILE A 211 5.83 -11.23 5.79
N TYR A 212 5.59 -12.19 6.66
CA TYR A 212 4.24 -12.61 7.05
C TYR A 212 3.42 -11.46 7.63
N ASP A 213 3.98 -10.69 8.55
CA ASP A 213 3.32 -9.52 9.13
C ASP A 213 3.12 -8.41 8.08
N GLY A 214 4.06 -8.23 7.17
CA GLY A 214 3.93 -7.32 6.04
C GLY A 214 2.80 -7.71 5.09
N GLN A 215 2.64 -8.98 4.78
CA GLN A 215 1.51 -9.51 3.99
C GLN A 215 0.18 -9.22 4.69
N ASN A 216 0.09 -9.49 6.01
CA ASN A 216 -1.10 -9.21 6.81
C ASN A 216 -1.46 -7.71 6.82
N LEU A 217 -0.46 -6.84 7.00
CA LEU A 217 -0.69 -5.39 6.92
C LEU A 217 -1.17 -4.98 5.54
N GLY A 218 -0.58 -5.52 4.48
CA GLY A 218 -1.00 -5.26 3.10
C GLY A 218 -2.46 -5.62 2.87
N PHE A 219 -2.88 -6.79 3.32
CA PHE A 219 -4.27 -7.21 3.27
C PHE A 219 -5.19 -6.23 4.02
N ILE A 220 -4.81 -5.80 5.23
CA ILE A 220 -5.58 -4.83 6.01
C ILE A 220 -5.72 -3.51 5.25
N LEU A 221 -4.64 -2.97 4.71
CA LEU A 221 -4.64 -1.68 4.02
C LEU A 221 -5.44 -1.69 2.72
N GLN A 222 -5.45 -2.81 2.00
CA GLN A 222 -6.13 -2.92 0.71
C GLN A 222 -7.59 -3.34 0.88
N GLU A 223 -7.84 -4.49 1.49
CA GLU A 223 -9.17 -5.06 1.59
C GLU A 223 -10.11 -4.26 2.49
N GLN A 224 -9.64 -3.88 3.68
CA GLN A 224 -10.49 -3.13 4.61
C GLN A 224 -10.70 -1.69 4.15
N ASN A 225 -9.73 -1.07 3.51
CA ASN A 225 -9.87 0.28 2.97
C ASN A 225 -10.88 0.33 1.81
N GLN A 226 -10.91 -0.70 0.96
CA GLN A 226 -11.91 -0.80 -0.11
C GLN A 226 -13.32 -1.10 0.43
N GLY A 227 -13.42 -1.91 1.49
CA GLY A 227 -14.69 -2.33 2.09
C GLY A 227 -15.35 -1.31 3.02
N GLN A 228 -14.57 -0.40 3.62
CA GLN A 228 -15.05 0.52 4.67
C GLN A 228 -14.60 1.96 4.39
N LYS A 229 -15.57 2.81 3.99
CA LYS A 229 -15.27 4.23 3.74
C LYS A 229 -14.65 4.88 4.98
N GLY A 230 -13.47 5.48 4.81
CA GLY A 230 -12.76 6.18 5.88
C GLY A 230 -11.97 5.26 6.84
N PHE A 231 -11.86 3.95 6.54
CA PHE A 231 -11.09 3.01 7.34
C PHE A 231 -9.64 3.47 7.53
N LEU A 232 -8.93 3.75 6.43
CA LEU A 232 -7.52 4.13 6.49
C LEU A 232 -7.31 5.37 7.35
N GLN A 233 -8.15 6.40 7.20
CA GLN A 233 -8.04 7.61 7.99
C GLN A 233 -8.28 7.36 9.48
N THR A 234 -9.29 6.55 9.81
CA THR A 234 -9.57 6.14 11.19
C THR A 234 -8.40 5.37 11.79
N TYR A 235 -7.81 4.46 10.99
CA TYR A 235 -6.66 3.65 11.41
C TYR A 235 -5.43 4.52 11.69
N LEU A 236 -5.11 5.46 10.80
CA LEU A 236 -4.00 6.39 10.97
C LEU A 236 -4.17 7.26 12.25
N TRP A 237 -5.36 7.78 12.50
CA TRP A 237 -5.65 8.53 13.74
C TRP A 237 -5.55 7.66 15.00
N ALA A 238 -5.95 6.40 14.93
CA ALA A 238 -5.83 5.48 16.06
C ALA A 238 -4.36 5.10 16.32
N LEU A 239 -3.55 4.87 15.28
CA LEU A 239 -2.11 4.64 15.40
C LEU A 239 -1.40 5.82 16.08
N GLU A 240 -1.71 7.04 15.66
CA GLU A 240 -1.20 8.26 16.25
C GLU A 240 -1.62 8.39 17.72
N HIS A 241 -2.92 8.18 18.02
CA HIS A 241 -3.47 8.27 19.37
C HIS A 241 -2.80 7.31 20.36
N GLU A 242 -2.56 6.07 19.94
CA GLU A 242 -1.88 5.04 20.75
C GLU A 242 -0.34 5.20 20.74
N GLY A 243 0.21 6.03 19.86
CA GLY A 243 1.65 6.18 19.70
C GLY A 243 2.30 4.87 19.22
N CYS A 244 1.65 4.13 18.35
CA CYS A 244 2.17 2.87 17.83
C CYS A 244 3.45 3.09 17.01
N THR A 245 4.52 2.38 17.39
CA THR A 245 5.83 2.46 16.73
C THR A 245 6.32 1.12 16.19
N THR A 246 5.59 0.03 16.45
CA THR A 246 5.96 -1.32 16.00
C THR A 246 4.89 -1.94 15.13
N LEU A 247 5.29 -2.76 14.16
CA LEU A 247 4.37 -3.43 13.24
C LEU A 247 3.38 -4.37 13.95
N PRO A 248 3.78 -5.23 14.90
CA PRO A 248 2.83 -6.06 15.63
C PRO A 248 1.75 -5.24 16.37
N ALA A 249 2.13 -4.12 17.01
CA ALA A 249 1.16 -3.26 17.68
C ALA A 249 0.18 -2.62 16.69
N ALA A 250 0.64 -2.25 15.49
CA ALA A 250 -0.22 -1.73 14.43
C ALA A 250 -1.21 -2.80 13.93
N LEU A 251 -0.77 -4.04 13.75
CA LEU A 251 -1.63 -5.16 13.36
C LEU A 251 -2.70 -5.43 14.41
N ASP A 252 -2.34 -5.49 15.70
CA ASP A 252 -3.28 -5.67 16.80
C ASP A 252 -4.32 -4.53 16.87
N LEU A 253 -3.86 -3.29 16.62
CA LEU A 253 -4.74 -2.13 16.63
C LEU A 253 -5.82 -2.20 15.55
N SER A 254 -5.49 -2.70 14.36
CA SER A 254 -6.43 -2.81 13.24
C SER A 254 -7.69 -3.61 13.61
N GLN A 255 -7.54 -4.64 14.46
CA GLN A 255 -8.63 -5.49 14.92
C GLN A 255 -9.51 -4.82 15.98
N SER A 256 -9.03 -3.75 16.62
CA SER A 256 -9.68 -3.07 17.73
C SER A 256 -10.20 -1.68 17.40
N LEU A 257 -10.23 -1.28 16.12
CA LEU A 257 -10.67 0.06 15.70
C LEU A 257 -12.11 0.39 16.11
N HIS A 258 -12.98 -0.59 16.25
CA HIS A 258 -14.35 -0.41 16.74
C HIS A 258 -14.44 0.08 18.21
N HIS A 259 -13.33 0.05 18.95
CA HIS A 259 -13.26 0.63 20.30
C HIS A 259 -12.99 2.14 20.28
N TYR A 260 -12.75 2.74 19.11
CA TYR A 260 -12.50 4.17 19.03
C TYR A 260 -13.75 4.93 18.61
N LYS A 261 -13.99 6.06 19.31
CA LYS A 261 -14.95 7.07 18.88
C LYS A 261 -14.20 8.23 18.26
N ILE A 262 -14.71 8.67 17.13
CA ILE A 262 -14.14 9.78 16.37
C ILE A 262 -15.24 10.82 16.15
N VAL A 263 -14.88 12.08 16.37
CA VAL A 263 -15.68 13.25 16.01
C VAL A 263 -14.82 14.10 15.10
N THR A 264 -15.17 14.19 13.83
CA THR A 264 -14.44 14.99 12.85
C THR A 264 -14.71 16.50 13.06
N ALA A 265 -13.83 17.36 12.56
CA ALA A 265 -13.95 18.81 12.77
C ALA A 265 -15.25 19.37 12.17
N ASP A 266 -15.74 18.82 11.07
CA ASP A 266 -17.02 19.18 10.46
C ASP A 266 -18.24 18.71 11.28
N GLN A 267 -18.12 17.63 12.05
CA GLN A 267 -19.15 17.10 12.94
C GLN A 267 -19.18 17.80 14.32
N LEU A 268 -18.18 18.60 14.65
CA LEU A 268 -18.01 19.19 15.97
C LEU A 268 -19.23 20.00 16.41
N ARG A 269 -19.81 20.78 15.51
CA ARG A 269 -20.97 21.62 15.78
C ARG A 269 -22.22 20.79 16.07
N ASP A 270 -22.44 19.74 15.29
CA ASP A 270 -23.60 18.85 15.46
C ASP A 270 -23.48 18.05 16.74
N PHE A 271 -22.29 17.54 17.04
CA PHE A 271 -21.97 16.91 18.31
C PHE A 271 -22.28 17.83 19.50
N ALA A 272 -21.80 19.08 19.45
CA ALA A 272 -22.02 20.06 20.51
C ALA A 272 -23.51 20.37 20.70
N LEU A 273 -24.27 20.48 19.61
CA LEU A 273 -25.70 20.75 19.64
C LEU A 273 -26.48 19.56 20.22
N GLU A 274 -26.13 18.34 19.88
CA GLU A 274 -26.74 17.11 20.40
C GLU A 274 -26.55 16.99 21.93
N GLU A 275 -25.32 17.20 22.38
CA GLU A 275 -24.99 17.19 23.80
C GLU A 275 -25.66 18.35 24.59
N LEU A 276 -25.76 19.53 23.99
CA LEU A 276 -26.45 20.65 24.58
C LEU A 276 -27.95 20.36 24.75
N ARG A 277 -28.58 19.78 23.72
CA ARG A 277 -29.99 19.35 23.77
C ARG A 277 -30.25 18.32 24.85
N ALA A 278 -29.31 17.41 25.09
CA ALA A 278 -29.40 16.43 26.17
C ALA A 278 -29.43 17.08 27.58
N VAL A 279 -28.80 18.25 27.72
CA VAL A 279 -28.73 18.98 29.01
C VAL A 279 -29.88 19.95 29.19
N VAL A 280 -30.23 20.73 28.18
CA VAL A 280 -31.21 21.84 28.27
C VAL A 280 -32.59 21.52 27.69
N GLY A 281 -32.77 20.33 27.11
CA GLY A 281 -33.97 19.94 26.39
C GLY A 281 -34.08 20.62 25.02
N GLU A 282 -35.29 20.76 24.50
CA GLU A 282 -35.58 21.37 23.19
C GLU A 282 -35.45 22.91 23.17
N ALA A 283 -34.98 23.53 24.26
CA ALA A 283 -34.77 24.98 24.26
C ALA A 283 -33.69 25.32 23.21
N GLU A 284 -34.07 26.03 22.15
CA GLU A 284 -33.09 26.54 21.22
C GLU A 284 -32.11 27.46 21.98
N PRO A 285 -30.80 27.16 21.97
CA PRO A 285 -29.82 28.09 22.49
C PRO A 285 -30.00 29.41 21.73
N ALA A 286 -29.96 30.54 22.45
CA ALA A 286 -30.16 31.88 21.89
C ALA A 286 -29.40 32.00 20.55
N ALA A 287 -30.15 31.96 19.45
CA ALA A 287 -29.61 31.80 18.12
C ALA A 287 -28.56 32.88 17.82
N GLY A 288 -27.35 32.47 17.54
CA GLY A 288 -26.21 33.34 17.18
C GLY A 288 -25.36 33.84 18.35
N CYS A 289 -25.71 33.58 19.63
CA CYS A 289 -24.93 34.02 20.79
C CYS A 289 -24.13 32.89 21.46
N PHE A 290 -24.35 31.62 21.07
CA PHE A 290 -23.68 30.48 21.68
C PHE A 290 -22.57 29.95 20.76
N ASP A 291 -21.35 29.93 21.27
CA ASP A 291 -20.19 29.38 20.58
C ASP A 291 -20.18 27.84 20.70
N LEU A 292 -20.92 27.19 19.80
CA LEU A 292 -21.03 25.73 19.76
C LEU A 292 -19.69 25.03 19.51
N GLU A 293 -18.82 25.61 18.73
CA GLU A 293 -17.52 24.99 18.42
C GLU A 293 -16.61 25.00 19.66
N ARG A 294 -16.56 26.12 20.38
CA ARG A 294 -15.80 26.20 21.61
C ARG A 294 -16.38 25.23 22.65
N TYR A 295 -17.70 25.23 22.82
CA TYR A 295 -18.37 24.30 23.74
C TYR A 295 -18.08 22.83 23.37
N GLY A 296 -18.19 22.48 22.11
CA GLY A 296 -17.88 21.12 21.60
C GLY A 296 -16.44 20.70 21.91
N ARG A 297 -15.47 21.58 21.65
CA ARG A 297 -14.06 21.31 21.96
C ARG A 297 -13.80 21.09 23.46
N ASP A 298 -14.37 21.93 24.29
CA ASP A 298 -14.21 21.83 25.74
C ASP A 298 -14.88 20.55 26.27
N LEU A 299 -16.04 20.20 25.75
CA LEU A 299 -16.76 18.97 26.10
C LEU A 299 -16.02 17.70 25.67
N LEU A 300 -15.47 17.67 24.46
CA LEU A 300 -14.66 16.54 23.99
C LEU A 300 -13.44 16.32 24.87
N LYS A 301 -12.73 17.40 25.27
CA LYS A 301 -11.63 17.32 26.22
C LYS A 301 -12.06 16.76 27.57
N GLN A 302 -13.21 17.20 28.10
CA GLN A 302 -13.76 16.69 29.37
C GLN A 302 -14.13 15.19 29.25
N LYS A 303 -14.56 14.73 28.07
CA LYS A 303 -14.86 13.33 27.80
C LYS A 303 -13.62 12.48 27.47
N GLY A 304 -12.42 13.05 27.53
CA GLY A 304 -11.15 12.35 27.34
C GLY A 304 -10.75 12.17 25.88
N TYR A 305 -11.33 12.95 24.95
CA TYR A 305 -10.89 12.95 23.57
C TYR A 305 -9.62 13.78 23.41
N THR A 306 -8.72 13.30 22.54
CA THR A 306 -7.53 14.04 22.07
C THR A 306 -7.73 14.48 20.63
N GLN A 307 -7.23 15.66 20.30
CA GLN A 307 -7.24 16.14 18.92
C GLN A 307 -6.11 15.48 18.14
N THR A 308 -6.38 15.07 16.91
CA THR A 308 -5.39 14.52 15.97
C THR A 308 -4.38 15.59 15.55
N ALA A 309 -3.15 15.21 15.17
CA ALA A 309 -2.09 16.16 14.83
C ALA A 309 -2.44 17.03 13.61
N ASP A 310 -3.19 16.47 12.66
CA ASP A 310 -3.72 17.19 11.49
C ASP A 310 -4.87 18.16 11.85
N GLY A 311 -5.38 18.11 13.08
CA GLY A 311 -6.49 18.93 13.56
C GLY A 311 -7.85 18.56 12.97
N CYS A 312 -7.93 17.51 12.17
CA CYS A 312 -9.13 17.12 11.41
C CYS A 312 -10.17 16.36 12.26
N ALA A 313 -9.77 15.79 13.40
CA ALA A 313 -10.66 15.00 14.24
C ALA A 313 -10.28 15.05 15.74
N TYR A 314 -11.18 14.53 16.55
CA TYR A 314 -11.00 14.21 17.96
C TYR A 314 -11.26 12.73 18.15
N ILE A 315 -10.38 12.03 18.85
CA ILE A 315 -10.42 10.59 19.04
C ILE A 315 -10.35 10.22 20.52
N ALA A 316 -11.12 9.21 20.92
CA ALA A 316 -11.04 8.60 22.24
C ALA A 316 -11.25 7.10 22.16
N ARG A 317 -10.49 6.34 22.94
CA ARG A 317 -10.72 4.90 23.12
C ARG A 317 -11.84 4.69 24.13
N GLN A 318 -12.87 3.93 23.74
CA GLN A 318 -13.91 3.50 24.67
C GLN A 318 -13.34 2.48 25.67
N GLN A 319 -13.45 2.77 26.96
CA GLN A 319 -13.22 1.72 27.96
C GLN A 319 -14.33 0.69 27.81
N THR A 320 -13.97 -0.54 27.50
CA THR A 320 -14.90 -1.67 27.57
C THR A 320 -15.36 -1.77 29.03
N GLN A 321 -16.58 -1.34 29.33
CA GLN A 321 -17.18 -1.67 30.63
C GLN A 321 -17.30 -3.19 30.67
N ILE A 322 -16.37 -3.83 31.37
CA ILE A 322 -16.52 -5.23 31.76
C ILE A 322 -17.71 -5.23 32.70
N HIS A 323 -18.88 -5.59 32.18
CA HIS A 323 -20.06 -5.86 32.98
C HIS A 323 -19.73 -7.11 33.81
N VAL A 324 -19.14 -6.92 34.99
CA VAL A 324 -19.05 -8.01 35.97
C VAL A 324 -20.48 -8.28 36.43
N PRO A 325 -21.06 -9.45 36.14
CA PRO A 325 -22.40 -9.76 36.66
C PRO A 325 -22.32 -9.71 38.18
N ALA A 326 -23.07 -8.80 38.81
CA ALA A 326 -23.26 -8.78 40.24
C ALA A 326 -23.97 -10.09 40.62
N GLY A 327 -23.25 -11.04 41.20
CA GLY A 327 -23.86 -12.23 41.77
C GLY A 327 -23.06 -13.53 41.58
N MET A 328 -21.89 -13.62 42.15
CA MET A 328 -21.38 -14.90 42.68
C MET A 328 -20.77 -14.63 44.05
N THR A 329 -21.61 -14.52 45.06
CA THR A 329 -21.21 -14.82 46.43
C THR A 329 -21.05 -16.33 46.51
N MET A 330 -19.81 -16.78 46.68
CA MET A 330 -19.55 -18.17 47.10
C MET A 330 -20.07 -18.35 48.51
N GLY A 331 -21.04 -19.22 48.66
CA GLY A 331 -21.43 -19.83 49.93
C GLY A 331 -20.52 -21.01 50.26
#